data_d7fbae679402f1953483eae4bd72946e
#
_entry.id   d7fbae679402f1953483eae4bd72946e
#
_cell.length_a   1.000
_cell.length_b   1.000
_cell.length_c   1.000
_cell.angle_alpha   90.00
_cell.angle_beta   90.00
_cell.angle_gamma   90.00
#
_symmetry.space_group_name_H-M   'P 1'
#
loop_
_entity.id
_entity.type
_entity.pdbx_description
1 polymer ?
#
loop_
_entity_poly.entity_id
_entity_poly.type
_entity_poly.pdbx_seq_one_letter_code
_entity_poly.pdbx_strand_id
1 'polypeptide(L)'
;MASQSSSSIEAVRKSGCMFLCCCYIANIEDITTCDEAWHTCVNKNWVRASDSYCNVSRYNLANNLNSIYNKGIKQGLTFKQIKGHWTLYRGEKQVYSP
;
A
#
# COMPACT_ATOMS: atom_id res chain seq x y z
N MET A 1 -10.55 6.79 2.94
CA MET A 1 -9.26 6.20 2.52
C MET A 1 -8.52 5.66 3.73
N ALA A 2 -7.70 4.63 3.54
CA ALA A 2 -6.98 4.02 4.64
C ALA A 2 -5.91 4.96 5.21
N SER A 3 -5.89 5.10 6.53
CA SER A 3 -4.86 5.83 7.26
C SER A 3 -3.92 4.84 7.94
N GLN A 4 -2.63 5.10 7.85
CA GLN A 4 -1.61 4.24 8.45
C GLN A 4 -1.84 4.05 9.95
N SER A 5 -2.20 5.11 10.66
CA SER A 5 -2.44 5.07 12.11
C SER A 5 -3.67 4.25 12.50
N SER A 6 -4.57 3.98 11.56
CA SER A 6 -5.80 3.23 11.80
C SER A 6 -5.65 1.72 11.64
N SER A 7 -4.48 1.24 11.18
CA SER A 7 -4.24 -0.19 11.01
C SER A 7 -4.24 -0.92 12.35
N SER A 8 -4.76 -2.13 12.38
CA SER A 8 -4.64 -3.02 13.52
C SER A 8 -3.24 -3.66 13.62
N ILE A 9 -2.44 -3.52 12.58
CA ILE A 9 -1.13 -4.18 12.45
C ILE A 9 -0.04 -3.18 12.79
N GLU A 10 0.77 -3.47 13.81
CA GLU A 10 1.84 -2.58 14.27
C GLU A 10 2.84 -2.26 13.14
N ALA A 11 3.25 -3.27 12.37
CA ALA A 11 4.19 -3.08 11.27
C ALA A 11 3.65 -2.14 10.19
N VAL A 12 2.33 -2.07 10.01
CA VAL A 12 1.69 -1.12 9.10
C VAL A 12 1.68 0.27 9.72
N ARG A 13 1.27 0.38 11.00
CA ARG A 13 1.24 1.68 11.68
C ARG A 13 2.61 2.35 11.69
N LYS A 14 3.68 1.58 11.89
CA LYS A 14 5.03 2.13 12.01
C LYS A 14 5.73 2.34 10.67
N SER A 15 5.52 1.45 9.71
CA SER A 15 6.35 1.43 8.50
C SER A 15 5.58 1.07 7.22
N GLY A 16 4.26 1.08 7.24
CA GLY A 16 3.43 0.56 6.15
C GLY A 16 3.02 1.56 5.08
N CYS A 17 3.63 2.75 5.00
CA CYS A 17 3.20 3.76 4.05
C CYS A 17 3.32 3.30 2.59
N MET A 18 4.41 2.63 2.23
CA MET A 18 4.58 2.08 0.88
C MET A 18 3.52 1.01 0.57
N PHE A 19 3.30 0.09 1.51
CA PHE A 19 2.29 -0.96 1.36
C PHE A 19 0.89 -0.35 1.14
N LEU A 20 0.53 0.65 1.94
CA LEU A 20 -0.78 1.30 1.82
C LEU A 20 -0.92 2.07 0.49
N CYS A 21 0.16 2.69 0.00
CA CYS A 21 0.16 3.29 -1.32
C CYS A 21 -0.15 2.25 -2.40
N CYS A 22 0.44 1.07 -2.31
CA CYS A 22 0.16 -0.02 -3.26
C CYS A 22 -1.30 -0.49 -3.16
N CYS A 23 -1.85 -0.57 -1.95
CA CYS A 23 -3.27 -0.88 -1.76
C CYS A 23 -4.15 0.18 -2.44
N TYR A 24 -3.84 1.45 -2.27
CA TYR A 24 -4.60 2.55 -2.89
C TYR A 24 -4.60 2.42 -4.41
N ILE A 25 -3.44 2.13 -5.02
CA ILE A 25 -3.35 1.92 -6.48
C ILE A 25 -4.24 0.75 -6.91
N ALA A 26 -4.31 -0.30 -6.12
CA ALA A 26 -5.15 -1.48 -6.41
C ALA A 26 -6.62 -1.30 -5.98
N ASN A 27 -7.03 -0.08 -5.66
CA ASN A 27 -8.40 0.26 -5.23
C ASN A 27 -8.84 -0.43 -3.93
N ILE A 28 -7.91 -0.77 -3.08
CA ILE A 28 -8.16 -1.26 -1.72
C ILE A 28 -8.00 -0.06 -0.80
N GLU A 29 -9.11 0.57 -0.40
CA GLU A 29 -9.08 1.89 0.24
C GLU A 29 -9.55 1.89 1.69
N ASP A 30 -10.14 0.81 2.18
CA ASP A 30 -10.49 0.70 3.60
C ASP A 30 -9.41 -0.05 4.37
N ILE A 31 -9.16 0.39 5.60
CA ILE A 31 -8.05 -0.14 6.39
C ILE A 31 -8.26 -1.63 6.75
N THR A 32 -9.49 -2.05 6.95
CA THR A 32 -9.76 -3.45 7.29
C THR A 32 -9.34 -4.39 6.17
N THR A 33 -9.69 -4.05 4.93
CA THR A 33 -9.29 -4.84 3.76
C THR A 33 -7.78 -4.75 3.52
N CYS A 34 -7.18 -3.58 3.77
CA CYS A 34 -5.71 -3.43 3.70
C CYS A 34 -5.02 -4.35 4.71
N ASP A 35 -5.53 -4.45 5.94
CA ASP A 35 -4.96 -5.33 6.96
C ASP A 35 -5.08 -6.81 6.56
N GLU A 36 -6.22 -7.21 5.99
CA GLU A 36 -6.38 -8.57 5.45
C GLU A 36 -5.38 -8.84 4.32
N ALA A 37 -5.25 -7.89 3.41
CA ALA A 37 -4.31 -7.98 2.30
C ALA A 37 -2.86 -8.07 2.78
N TRP A 38 -2.53 -7.40 3.89
CA TRP A 38 -1.19 -7.47 4.47
C TRP A 38 -0.83 -8.90 4.88
N HIS A 39 -1.75 -9.61 5.54
CA HIS A 39 -1.52 -11.00 5.93
C HIS A 39 -1.29 -11.90 4.72
N THR A 40 -2.07 -11.71 3.67
CA THR A 40 -1.89 -12.45 2.41
C THR A 40 -0.52 -12.15 1.79
N CYS A 41 -0.12 -10.88 1.76
CA CYS A 41 1.17 -10.48 1.22
C CYS A 41 2.35 -11.04 2.03
N VAL A 42 2.24 -11.09 3.34
CA VAL A 42 3.26 -11.71 4.19
C VAL A 42 3.35 -13.20 3.90
N ASN A 43 2.23 -13.89 3.82
CA ASN A 43 2.21 -15.33 3.52
C ASN A 43 2.82 -15.66 2.16
N LYS A 44 2.67 -14.77 1.19
CA LYS A 44 3.26 -14.92 -0.15
C LYS A 44 4.68 -14.37 -0.26
N ASN A 45 5.22 -13.87 0.84
CA ASN A 45 6.54 -13.24 0.91
C ASN A 45 6.68 -12.01 0.00
N TRP A 46 5.59 -11.33 -0.29
CA TRP A 46 5.61 -10.05 -1.02
C TRP A 46 5.92 -8.88 -0.10
N VAL A 47 5.65 -9.04 1.19
CA VAL A 47 5.85 -8.02 2.23
C VAL A 47 6.50 -8.67 3.44
N ARG A 48 7.44 -7.97 4.05
CA ARG A 48 8.13 -8.44 5.25
C ARG A 48 7.29 -8.15 6.50
N ALA A 49 7.08 -9.17 7.32
CA ALA A 49 6.20 -9.08 8.49
C ALA A 49 6.69 -8.09 9.55
N SER A 50 8.00 -7.94 9.70
CA SER A 50 8.58 -7.12 10.78
C SER A 50 8.35 -5.63 10.59
N ASP A 51 8.32 -5.14 9.33
CA ASP A 51 8.29 -3.70 9.06
C ASP A 51 7.50 -3.33 7.81
N SER A 52 6.77 -4.28 7.22
CA SER A 52 5.99 -4.07 5.99
C SER A 52 6.83 -3.70 4.76
N TYR A 53 8.15 -3.97 4.81
CA TYR A 53 9.00 -3.72 3.64
C TYR A 53 8.52 -4.53 2.44
N CYS A 54 8.40 -3.88 1.28
CA CYS A 54 7.93 -4.55 0.06
C CYS A 54 9.08 -5.33 -0.57
N ASN A 55 8.96 -6.67 -0.59
CA ASN A 55 9.97 -7.58 -1.16
C ASN A 55 9.91 -7.64 -2.68
N VAL A 56 8.85 -7.13 -3.29
CA VAL A 56 8.68 -6.99 -4.74
C VAL A 56 8.61 -5.50 -5.08
N SER A 57 8.79 -5.13 -6.34
CA SER A 57 8.67 -3.72 -6.70
C SER A 57 7.25 -3.22 -6.39
N ARG A 58 7.13 -1.93 -6.08
CA ARG A 58 5.84 -1.33 -5.68
C ARG A 58 4.75 -1.48 -6.74
N TYR A 59 5.09 -1.35 -8.02
CA TYR A 59 4.10 -1.54 -9.08
C TYR A 59 3.72 -3.02 -9.23
N ASN A 60 4.65 -3.94 -9.02
CA ASN A 60 4.35 -5.37 -8.99
C ASN A 60 3.48 -5.71 -7.80
N LEU A 61 3.71 -5.11 -6.63
CA LEU A 61 2.87 -5.34 -5.47
C LEU A 61 1.42 -4.89 -5.74
N ALA A 62 1.23 -3.72 -6.33
CA ALA A 62 -0.09 -3.25 -6.71
C ALA A 62 -0.78 -4.22 -7.68
N ASN A 63 -0.05 -4.70 -8.69
CA ASN A 63 -0.58 -5.68 -9.65
C ASN A 63 -0.92 -7.01 -8.98
N ASN A 64 -0.08 -7.48 -8.07
CA ASN A 64 -0.31 -8.71 -7.30
C ASN A 64 -1.57 -8.59 -6.43
N LEU A 65 -1.76 -7.46 -5.78
CA LEU A 65 -2.97 -7.19 -5.01
C LEU A 65 -4.20 -7.17 -5.92
N ASN A 66 -4.10 -6.56 -7.09
CA ASN A 66 -5.20 -6.55 -8.04
C ASN A 66 -5.53 -7.95 -8.55
N SER A 67 -4.55 -8.84 -8.67
CA SER A 67 -4.79 -10.21 -9.10
C SER A 67 -5.66 -10.99 -8.10
N ILE A 68 -5.64 -10.58 -6.82
CA ILE A 68 -6.43 -11.20 -5.75
C ILE A 68 -7.80 -10.53 -5.62
N TYR A 69 -7.81 -9.18 -5.54
CA TYR A 69 -9.03 -8.43 -5.22
C TYR A 69 -9.81 -7.99 -6.46
N ASN A 70 -9.14 -7.91 -7.61
CA ASN A 70 -9.74 -7.64 -8.92
C ASN A 70 -10.59 -6.37 -8.96
N LYS A 71 -10.08 -5.30 -8.35
CA LYS A 71 -10.78 -4.00 -8.29
C LYS A 71 -10.26 -3.00 -9.32
N GLY A 72 -9.29 -3.39 -10.15
CA GLY A 72 -8.65 -2.51 -11.13
C GLY A 72 -7.46 -1.76 -10.55
N ILE A 73 -6.70 -1.14 -11.43
CA ILE A 73 -5.50 -0.38 -11.09
C ILE A 73 -5.73 1.09 -11.42
N LYS A 74 -5.48 1.98 -10.46
CA LYS A 74 -5.47 3.42 -10.72
C LYS A 74 -4.26 3.77 -11.58
N GLN A 75 -4.49 4.43 -12.69
CA GLN A 75 -3.44 4.81 -13.64
C GLN A 75 -2.90 6.21 -13.35
N GLY A 76 -1.67 6.46 -13.80
CA GLY A 76 -1.08 7.80 -13.80
C GLY A 76 -0.64 8.30 -12.44
N LEU A 77 -0.42 7.41 -11.47
CA LEU A 77 0.04 7.79 -10.14
C LEU A 77 1.55 7.64 -10.02
N THR A 78 2.17 8.60 -9.36
CA THR A 78 3.62 8.62 -9.10
C THR A 78 3.87 8.55 -7.61
N PHE A 79 4.80 7.68 -7.19
CA PHE A 79 5.25 7.64 -5.81
C PHE A 79 6.20 8.79 -5.54
N LYS A 80 5.97 9.52 -4.45
CA LYS A 80 6.92 10.54 -3.96
C LYS A 80 7.15 10.35 -2.47
N GLN A 81 8.41 10.40 -2.06
CA GLN A 81 8.77 10.35 -0.65
C GLN A 81 8.91 11.78 -0.12
N ILE A 82 8.07 12.13 0.84
CA ILE A 82 8.05 13.44 1.46
C ILE A 82 8.43 13.26 2.93
N LYS A 83 9.59 13.78 3.34
CA LYS A 83 10.09 13.68 4.73
C LYS A 83 10.09 12.22 5.24
N GLY A 84 10.57 11.30 4.39
CA GLY A 84 10.64 9.89 4.75
C GLY A 84 9.32 9.13 4.67
N HIS A 85 8.25 9.77 4.20
CA HIS A 85 6.91 9.19 4.12
C HIS A 85 6.48 9.03 2.65
N TRP A 86 6.05 7.84 2.26
CA TRP A 86 5.62 7.59 0.90
C TRP A 86 4.20 8.10 0.67
N THR A 87 4.03 8.78 -0.46
CA THR A 87 2.78 9.40 -0.88
C THR A 87 2.56 9.15 -2.37
N LEU A 88 1.35 9.43 -2.84
CA LEU A 88 1.01 9.29 -4.26
C LEU A 88 0.55 10.63 -4.83
N TYR A 89 1.04 10.92 -6.03
CA TYR A 89 0.74 12.14 -6.77
C TYR A 89 0.14 11.80 -8.12
N ARG A 90 -0.77 12.68 -8.58
CA ARG A 90 -1.20 12.70 -9.97
C ARG A 90 -0.73 14.03 -10.54
N GLY A 91 0.35 14.00 -11.35
CA GLY A 91 1.03 15.22 -11.75
C GLY A 91 1.62 15.93 -10.52
N GLU A 92 1.25 17.19 -10.31
CA GLU A 92 1.73 18.00 -9.18
C GLU A 92 0.81 17.93 -7.96
N LYS A 93 -0.28 17.19 -8.04
CA LYS A 93 -1.27 17.12 -6.97
C LYS A 93 -1.10 15.84 -6.16
N GLN A 94 -0.93 15.98 -4.83
CA GLN A 94 -0.97 14.84 -3.93
C GLN A 94 -2.40 14.31 -3.85
N VAL A 95 -2.58 13.02 -4.13
CA VAL A 95 -3.89 12.37 -4.08
C VAL A 95 -4.04 11.41 -2.92
N TYR A 96 -2.94 10.95 -2.32
CA TYR A 96 -2.99 10.05 -1.17
C TYR A 96 -1.73 10.18 -0.32
N SER A 97 -1.94 10.24 0.99
CA SER A 97 -0.89 10.21 2.01
C SER A 97 -1.37 9.31 3.15
N PRO A 98 -0.80 8.11 3.30
CA PRO A 98 -1.23 7.21 4.39
C PRO A 98 -0.95 7.78 5.74
#